data_d9cf1c17c1f92e0741187c587d7fc290
#
_entry.id   d9cf1c17c1f92e0741187c587d7fc290
#
_cell.length_a   1.000
_cell.length_b   1.000
_cell.length_c   1.000
_cell.angle_alpha   90.00
_cell.angle_beta   90.00
_cell.angle_gamma   90.00
#
_symmetry.space_group_name_H-M   'P 1'
#
loop_
_entity.id
_entity.type
_entity.pdbx_description
1 polymer ?
#
loop_
_entity_poly.entity_id
_entity_poly.type
_entity_poly.pdbx_seq_one_letter_code
_entity_poly.pdbx_strand_id
1 'polypeptide(L)'
;MANELKQARGKLEQSTVKKYELLTNDTIELGGGITLFRIKALISFGNVKKGELGGYVEKEGNLCHSGDAWVTGDARVTGDAKVTGNAKVYGNAKVTGSAEVTGNAKVVGNAEVCDNAKVSDNARAFGNAKVSDNARVTGNAKVYDNAEVCDNAKVSDDARVTGNARVTGDAWVSDDAWVTGDARVTGNARVTGDAWVSGDAKVSDDARVTGDAKVTGDAWVSGNARVTGKAKVTGNAKVSDIAEVTGNAKVYDNAKVTGDAWVYGNAKVSDDAWVSGSAEVYGNAKVTGNAWVTGNAWVYGNARVTGNAKVTGRAKVTGDAKVTDNAKVYDNAEVTGDAKVSDNAKVSDNATVSGNAWVSGNAKVYGIAKVTDNAWVTDDAWVFDNAKVTGNARVFGYTNITGNANVTDNAKVSDNVKVTGR
;
A
#
# COMPACT_ATOMS: atom_id res chain seq x y z
N MET A 1 47.39 39.01 39.08
CA MET A 1 48.24 37.84 38.85
C MET A 1 47.61 36.45 39.13
N ALA A 2 46.52 36.34 39.90
CA ALA A 2 45.88 35.01 40.14
C ALA A 2 44.73 34.69 39.20
N ASN A 3 44.19 35.66 38.46
CA ASN A 3 43.07 35.46 37.51
C ASN A 3 43.52 35.20 36.05
N GLU A 4 44.76 35.55 35.69
CA GLU A 4 45.29 35.28 34.35
C GLU A 4 45.82 33.86 34.20
N LEU A 5 46.18 33.22 35.31
CA LEU A 5 46.59 31.81 35.33
C LEU A 5 45.42 30.80 35.26
N LYS A 6 44.17 31.25 35.50
CA LYS A 6 42.99 30.44 35.33
C LYS A 6 42.42 30.43 33.92
N GLN A 7 42.65 31.51 33.15
CA GLN A 7 42.26 31.56 31.73
C GLN A 7 43.22 30.85 30.78
N ALA A 8 44.50 30.68 31.17
CA ALA A 8 45.47 29.91 30.39
C ALA A 8 45.31 28.37 30.53
N ARG A 9 44.55 27.88 31.49
CA ARG A 9 44.25 26.44 31.67
C ARG A 9 43.04 25.95 30.91
N GLY A 10 42.33 26.80 30.21
CA GLY A 10 41.08 26.49 29.46
C GLY A 10 41.28 26.12 28.00
N LYS A 11 42.47 26.21 27.45
CA LYS A 11 42.84 25.73 26.11
C LYS A 11 43.94 24.67 26.17
N LEU A 12 43.71 23.60 26.93
CA LEU A 12 44.32 22.33 26.52
C LEU A 12 43.50 21.88 25.29
N GLU A 13 44.02 22.15 24.10
CA GLU A 13 43.70 21.35 22.94
C GLU A 13 43.84 19.89 23.39
N GLN A 14 42.72 19.18 23.49
CA GLN A 14 42.76 17.73 23.56
C GLN A 14 43.49 17.33 22.27
N SER A 15 44.74 17.01 22.33
CA SER A 15 45.47 16.34 21.26
C SER A 15 44.74 15.02 21.06
N THR A 16 43.86 14.98 20.08
CA THR A 16 43.17 13.73 19.72
C THR A 16 44.23 12.74 19.34
N VAL A 17 44.39 11.69 20.15
CA VAL A 17 45.37 10.61 19.89
C VAL A 17 45.07 10.10 18.48
N LYS A 18 46.03 10.21 17.56
CA LYS A 18 45.91 9.66 16.21
C LYS A 18 45.61 8.16 16.29
N LYS A 19 44.45 7.78 15.81
CA LYS A 19 44.00 6.37 15.81
C LYS A 19 44.64 5.57 14.68
N TYR A 20 44.93 6.21 13.54
CA TYR A 20 45.48 5.61 12.34
C TYR A 20 46.37 6.56 11.57
N GLU A 21 47.14 6.03 10.62
CA GLU A 21 47.94 6.77 9.63
C GLU A 21 47.53 6.38 8.21
N LEU A 22 47.79 7.27 7.27
CA LEU A 22 47.64 7.04 5.82
C LEU A 22 48.96 6.52 5.27
N LEU A 23 48.92 5.36 4.59
CA LEU A 23 50.12 4.78 3.97
C LEU A 23 50.29 5.34 2.55
N THR A 24 51.38 6.11 2.34
CA THR A 24 51.72 6.71 1.05
C THR A 24 52.31 5.71 0.04
N ASN A 25 52.72 4.53 0.53
CA ASN A 25 53.26 3.44 -0.28
C ASN A 25 52.24 2.34 -0.64
N ASP A 26 50.98 2.47 -0.20
CA ASP A 26 49.89 1.55 -0.53
C ASP A 26 48.68 2.39 -0.90
N THR A 27 48.54 2.67 -2.21
CA THR A 27 47.59 3.63 -2.74
C THR A 27 46.77 3.03 -3.91
N ILE A 28 45.58 3.58 -4.12
CA ILE A 28 44.76 3.31 -5.30
C ILE A 28 44.51 4.63 -6.03
N GLU A 29 44.87 4.72 -7.28
CA GLU A 29 44.54 5.82 -8.14
C GLU A 29 43.17 5.59 -8.75
N LEU A 30 42.27 6.56 -8.55
CA LEU A 30 40.97 6.62 -9.22
C LEU A 30 41.03 7.63 -10.37
N GLY A 31 40.15 7.50 -11.34
CA GLY A 31 40.04 8.51 -12.40
C GLY A 31 39.78 9.90 -11.83
N GLY A 32 40.27 10.96 -12.55
CA GLY A 32 40.09 12.34 -12.12
C GLY A 32 41.11 12.85 -11.10
N GLY A 33 42.24 12.14 -10.90
CA GLY A 33 43.33 12.59 -10.02
C GLY A 33 43.09 12.34 -8.53
N ILE A 34 42.17 11.48 -8.19
CA ILE A 34 41.89 11.10 -6.80
C ILE A 34 42.76 9.93 -6.39
N THR A 35 43.58 10.13 -5.38
CA THR A 35 44.43 9.08 -4.78
C THR A 35 43.82 8.64 -3.45
N LEU A 36 43.63 7.36 -3.26
CA LEU A 36 43.21 6.76 -2.01
C LEU A 36 44.41 6.13 -1.31
N PHE A 37 44.49 6.31 0.00
CA PHE A 37 45.53 5.79 0.85
C PHE A 37 44.98 4.68 1.73
N ARG A 38 45.70 3.56 1.81
CA ARG A 38 45.40 2.54 2.80
C ARG A 38 45.63 3.09 4.21
N ILE A 39 44.76 2.75 5.14
CA ILE A 39 44.92 3.14 6.54
C ILE A 39 45.57 2.03 7.37
N LYS A 40 46.32 2.40 8.39
CA LYS A 40 46.95 1.48 9.35
C LYS A 40 46.69 1.97 10.77
N ALA A 41 46.21 1.09 11.64
CA ALA A 41 45.92 1.42 13.03
C ALA A 41 47.20 1.69 13.84
N LEU A 42 47.27 2.84 14.49
CA LEU A 42 48.35 3.22 15.39
C LEU A 42 48.15 2.76 16.83
N ILE A 43 46.88 2.57 17.21
CA ILE A 43 46.48 2.08 18.54
C ILE A 43 45.46 0.95 18.38
N SER A 44 45.20 0.18 19.41
CA SER A 44 44.10 -0.79 19.45
C SER A 44 42.82 -0.08 19.93
N PHE A 45 41.68 -0.37 19.26
CA PHE A 45 40.37 0.18 19.61
C PHE A 45 39.26 -0.77 19.10
N GLY A 46 38.18 -0.89 19.83
CA GLY A 46 37.13 -1.85 19.49
C GLY A 46 37.68 -3.24 19.23
N ASN A 47 37.46 -3.77 18.01
CA ASN A 47 38.01 -5.06 17.56
C ASN A 47 39.28 -4.92 16.69
N VAL A 48 39.81 -3.71 16.50
CA VAL A 48 40.95 -3.42 15.66
C VAL A 48 42.24 -3.44 16.52
N LYS A 49 43.28 -4.15 16.06
CA LYS A 49 44.56 -4.24 16.74
C LYS A 49 45.54 -3.20 16.20
N LYS A 50 46.42 -2.69 17.05
CA LYS A 50 47.53 -1.86 16.61
C LYS A 50 48.31 -2.54 15.48
N GLY A 51 48.61 -1.81 14.42
CA GLY A 51 49.29 -2.29 13.22
C GLY A 51 48.36 -2.94 12.18
N GLU A 52 47.09 -3.14 12.47
CA GLU A 52 46.13 -3.71 11.53
C GLU A 52 45.92 -2.78 10.34
N LEU A 53 45.94 -3.35 9.12
CA LEU A 53 45.67 -2.63 7.90
C LEU A 53 44.13 -2.52 7.69
N GLY A 54 43.72 -1.33 7.37
CA GLY A 54 42.32 -1.06 7.04
C GLY A 54 42.05 -1.01 5.53
N GLY A 55 40.97 -0.38 5.13
CA GLY A 55 40.63 -0.07 3.74
C GLY A 55 41.31 1.21 3.24
N TYR A 56 40.68 1.88 2.31
CA TYR A 56 41.23 3.04 1.62
C TYR A 56 40.40 4.29 1.87
N VAL A 57 41.06 5.42 2.16
CA VAL A 57 40.44 6.74 2.30
C VAL A 57 41.19 7.76 1.47
N GLU A 58 40.49 8.79 0.97
CA GLU A 58 41.12 9.87 0.21
C GLU A 58 41.92 10.83 1.12
N LYS A 59 41.37 11.12 2.29
CA LYS A 59 41.94 12.09 3.21
C LYS A 59 41.64 11.72 4.67
N GLU A 60 42.42 12.25 5.60
CA GLU A 60 42.31 11.99 7.05
C GLU A 60 40.90 12.36 7.57
N GLY A 61 40.27 13.40 7.01
CA GLY A 61 38.91 13.82 7.39
C GLY A 61 37.80 12.82 7.06
N ASN A 62 38.06 11.78 6.25
CA ASN A 62 37.07 10.77 5.90
C ASN A 62 36.74 9.79 7.04
N LEU A 63 37.68 9.60 7.97
CA LEU A 63 37.49 8.67 9.09
C LEU A 63 37.85 9.37 10.42
N CYS A 64 36.93 9.35 11.38
CA CYS A 64 37.12 10.01 12.65
C CYS A 64 38.17 9.28 13.52
N HIS A 65 39.02 10.03 14.22
CA HIS A 65 39.96 9.50 15.20
C HIS A 65 39.29 9.13 16.53
N SER A 66 38.11 9.62 16.82
CA SER A 66 37.34 9.25 18.01
C SER A 66 36.41 8.07 17.73
N GLY A 67 36.05 7.31 18.77
CA GLY A 67 35.20 6.14 18.68
C GLY A 67 35.82 4.96 17.94
N ASP A 68 35.02 3.93 17.63
CA ASP A 68 35.47 2.68 17.03
C ASP A 68 35.23 2.58 15.52
N ALA A 69 34.95 3.71 14.86
CA ALA A 69 34.73 3.73 13.41
C ALA A 69 35.96 3.15 12.67
N TRP A 70 35.72 2.26 11.70
CA TRP A 70 36.80 1.65 10.94
C TRP A 70 36.36 1.28 9.51
N VAL A 71 37.30 1.45 8.58
CA VAL A 71 37.21 1.03 7.19
C VAL A 71 38.13 -0.13 6.98
N THR A 72 37.70 -1.24 6.40
CA THR A 72 38.55 -2.45 6.24
C THR A 72 38.28 -3.18 4.94
N GLY A 73 39.15 -4.10 4.55
CA GLY A 73 39.14 -4.78 3.27
C GLY A 73 39.50 -3.83 2.12
N ASP A 74 38.75 -3.91 1.01
CA ASP A 74 38.89 -3.05 -0.16
C ASP A 74 37.88 -1.91 -0.16
N ALA A 75 37.26 -1.65 0.99
CA ALA A 75 36.28 -0.56 1.13
C ALA A 75 36.95 0.81 0.92
N ARG A 76 36.21 1.71 0.30
CA ARG A 76 36.73 3.03 -0.13
C ARG A 76 35.85 4.14 0.39
N VAL A 77 36.50 5.20 0.92
CA VAL A 77 35.83 6.42 1.38
C VAL A 77 36.47 7.62 0.66
N THR A 78 35.69 8.37 -0.09
CA THR A 78 36.18 9.48 -0.94
C THR A 78 35.35 10.74 -0.81
N GLY A 79 35.86 11.83 -1.35
CA GLY A 79 35.20 13.14 -1.31
C GLY A 79 35.13 13.69 0.10
N ASP A 80 34.03 14.32 0.45
CA ASP A 80 33.75 14.84 1.78
C ASP A 80 33.01 13.84 2.69
N ALA A 81 32.96 12.59 2.26
CA ALA A 81 32.29 11.53 3.02
C ALA A 81 32.94 11.30 4.39
N LYS A 82 32.10 11.00 5.39
CA LYS A 82 32.54 10.86 6.80
C LYS A 82 32.08 9.55 7.40
N VAL A 83 33.02 8.84 8.02
CA VAL A 83 32.76 7.62 8.81
C VAL A 83 33.10 7.92 10.25
N THR A 84 32.12 7.92 11.15
CA THR A 84 32.30 8.38 12.54
C THR A 84 31.58 7.47 13.56
N GLY A 85 31.77 7.73 14.85
CA GLY A 85 31.20 6.92 15.93
C GLY A 85 31.81 5.52 15.97
N ASN A 86 31.02 4.48 15.92
CA ASN A 86 31.43 3.08 15.87
C ASN A 86 31.10 2.42 14.51
N ALA A 87 30.89 3.23 13.48
CA ALA A 87 30.48 2.77 12.16
C ALA A 87 31.54 1.89 11.49
N LYS A 88 31.09 0.90 10.73
CA LYS A 88 32.02 -0.03 10.04
C LYS A 88 31.70 -0.08 8.55
N VAL A 89 32.73 0.11 7.73
CA VAL A 89 32.67 0.02 6.27
C VAL A 89 33.64 -1.08 5.84
N TYR A 90 33.16 -2.16 5.22
CA TYR A 90 34.02 -3.31 4.89
C TYR A 90 33.57 -4.08 3.63
N GLY A 91 34.42 -4.97 3.15
CA GLY A 91 34.30 -5.63 1.86
C GLY A 91 34.76 -4.69 0.75
N ASN A 92 33.97 -4.56 -0.31
CA ASN A 92 34.18 -3.64 -1.44
C ASN A 92 33.29 -2.40 -1.35
N ALA A 93 32.74 -2.10 -0.17
CA ALA A 93 31.78 -1.02 0.02
C ALA A 93 32.38 0.36 -0.31
N LYS A 94 31.54 1.23 -0.85
CA LYS A 94 31.95 2.60 -1.21
C LYS A 94 31.12 3.63 -0.45
N VAL A 95 31.79 4.62 0.12
CA VAL A 95 31.19 5.80 0.74
C VAL A 95 31.76 7.02 0.06
N THR A 96 30.96 7.79 -0.67
CA THR A 96 31.49 8.84 -1.56
C THR A 96 30.66 10.12 -1.47
N GLY A 97 31.11 11.20 -2.13
CA GLY A 97 30.43 12.49 -2.08
C GLY A 97 30.53 13.12 -0.70
N SER A 98 29.40 13.55 -0.15
CA SER A 98 29.27 14.10 1.22
C SER A 98 28.51 13.13 2.15
N ALA A 99 28.52 11.84 1.83
CA ALA A 99 27.78 10.82 2.58
C ALA A 99 28.30 10.67 4.03
N GLU A 100 27.38 10.38 4.94
CA GLU A 100 27.70 10.19 6.35
C GLU A 100 27.32 8.77 6.81
N VAL A 101 28.27 8.04 7.38
CA VAL A 101 28.07 6.74 8.04
C VAL A 101 28.43 6.89 9.52
N THR A 102 27.43 6.86 10.40
CA THR A 102 27.63 7.25 11.81
C THR A 102 26.98 6.26 12.79
N GLY A 103 27.16 6.47 14.09
CA GLY A 103 26.62 5.58 15.12
C GLY A 103 27.25 4.19 15.04
N ASN A 104 26.45 3.13 15.09
CA ASN A 104 26.88 1.74 14.94
C ASN A 104 26.57 1.18 13.53
N ALA A 105 26.38 2.06 12.56
CA ALA A 105 25.97 1.70 11.20
C ALA A 105 27.02 0.82 10.50
N LYS A 106 26.53 -0.04 9.58
CA LYS A 106 27.39 -0.92 8.80
C LYS A 106 27.10 -0.81 7.32
N VAL A 107 28.15 -0.57 6.52
CA VAL A 107 28.11 -0.59 5.05
C VAL A 107 29.02 -1.72 4.59
N VAL A 108 28.47 -2.72 3.90
CA VAL A 108 29.12 -4.02 3.74
C VAL A 108 28.96 -4.59 2.34
N GLY A 109 29.93 -5.39 1.91
CA GLY A 109 29.90 -6.05 0.60
C GLY A 109 30.21 -5.06 -0.51
N ASN A 110 29.36 -4.96 -1.52
CA ASN A 110 29.47 -4.01 -2.62
C ASN A 110 28.53 -2.79 -2.43
N ALA A 111 28.00 -2.59 -1.22
CA ALA A 111 27.05 -1.51 -0.97
C ALA A 111 27.68 -0.13 -1.21
N GLU A 112 26.87 0.78 -1.77
CA GLU A 112 27.27 2.14 -2.07
C GLU A 112 26.44 3.14 -1.27
N VAL A 113 27.10 4.08 -0.60
CA VAL A 113 26.49 5.22 0.09
C VAL A 113 27.12 6.48 -0.50
N CYS A 114 26.35 7.29 -1.21
CA CYS A 114 26.90 8.40 -1.97
C CYS A 114 26.10 9.68 -1.85
N ASP A 115 26.63 10.73 -2.42
CA ASP A 115 26.07 12.07 -2.45
C ASP A 115 25.92 12.65 -1.03
N ASN A 116 24.71 13.00 -0.57
CA ASN A 116 24.47 13.48 0.80
C ASN A 116 23.76 12.45 1.68
N ALA A 117 23.81 11.18 1.28
CA ALA A 117 23.11 10.10 1.96
C ALA A 117 23.64 9.87 3.39
N LYS A 118 22.73 9.47 4.28
CA LYS A 118 23.08 9.21 5.68
C LYS A 118 22.66 7.80 6.10
N VAL A 119 23.59 7.05 6.65
CA VAL A 119 23.37 5.74 7.27
C VAL A 119 23.81 5.84 8.74
N SER A 120 22.87 5.75 9.67
CA SER A 120 23.18 6.02 11.09
C SER A 120 22.54 5.03 12.06
N ASP A 121 22.81 5.22 13.33
CA ASP A 121 22.36 4.37 14.43
C ASP A 121 22.85 2.92 14.28
N ASN A 122 21.95 1.93 14.21
CA ASN A 122 22.30 0.52 13.97
C ASN A 122 21.99 0.08 12.53
N ALA A 123 21.72 1.02 11.63
CA ALA A 123 21.32 0.74 10.27
C ALA A 123 22.37 -0.01 9.46
N ARG A 124 21.93 -0.80 8.49
CA ARG A 124 22.82 -1.62 7.67
C ARG A 124 22.49 -1.47 6.18
N ALA A 125 23.52 -1.17 5.39
CA ALA A 125 23.47 -1.28 3.93
C ALA A 125 24.44 -2.39 3.51
N PHE A 126 23.97 -3.44 2.82
CA PHE A 126 24.82 -4.57 2.46
C PHE A 126 24.38 -5.24 1.14
N GLY A 127 25.21 -6.20 0.65
CA GLY A 127 25.04 -6.75 -0.69
C GLY A 127 25.48 -5.73 -1.74
N ASN A 128 24.63 -5.45 -2.72
CA ASN A 128 24.80 -4.42 -3.75
C ASN A 128 23.87 -3.21 -3.50
N ALA A 129 23.41 -3.02 -2.29
CA ALA A 129 22.48 -1.95 -1.94
C ALA A 129 23.06 -0.56 -2.23
N LYS A 130 22.20 0.33 -2.72
CA LYS A 130 22.59 1.71 -2.98
C LYS A 130 21.75 2.68 -2.15
N VAL A 131 22.40 3.59 -1.45
CA VAL A 131 21.79 4.69 -0.69
C VAL A 131 22.40 5.99 -1.23
N SER A 132 21.61 6.84 -1.87
CA SER A 132 22.16 8.03 -2.56
C SER A 132 21.32 9.28 -2.34
N ASP A 133 21.78 10.38 -2.90
CA ASP A 133 21.16 11.71 -2.83
C ASP A 133 21.03 12.19 -1.37
N ASN A 134 19.85 12.55 -0.91
CA ASN A 134 19.60 12.97 0.47
C ASN A 134 18.93 11.85 1.31
N ALA A 135 18.98 10.61 0.84
CA ALA A 135 18.32 9.48 1.50
C ALA A 135 18.87 9.22 2.90
N ARG A 136 18.01 8.76 3.79
CA ARG A 136 18.36 8.45 5.18
C ARG A 136 17.97 7.02 5.54
N VAL A 137 18.93 6.24 6.06
CA VAL A 137 18.69 4.90 6.61
C VAL A 137 19.12 4.94 8.08
N THR A 138 18.18 4.79 9.00
CA THR A 138 18.38 5.03 10.43
C THR A 138 17.77 3.92 11.29
N GLY A 139 17.94 3.98 12.62
CA GLY A 139 17.41 2.96 13.53
C GLY A 139 18.09 1.61 13.32
N ASN A 140 17.32 0.54 13.26
CA ASN A 140 17.80 -0.83 12.95
C ASN A 140 17.53 -1.22 11.48
N ALA A 141 17.19 -0.26 10.63
CA ALA A 141 16.79 -0.50 9.25
C ALA A 141 17.85 -1.23 8.43
N LYS A 142 17.37 -2.04 7.48
CA LYS A 142 18.24 -2.83 6.60
C LYS A 142 17.90 -2.60 5.14
N VAL A 143 18.89 -2.21 4.35
CA VAL A 143 18.82 -2.10 2.90
C VAL A 143 19.81 -3.09 2.31
N TYR A 144 19.35 -4.05 1.53
CA TYR A 144 20.25 -5.13 1.08
C TYR A 144 19.83 -5.72 -0.29
N ASP A 145 20.64 -6.67 -0.77
CA ASP A 145 20.60 -7.20 -2.12
C ASP A 145 20.88 -6.10 -3.17
N ASN A 146 20.00 -5.84 -4.12
CA ASN A 146 20.13 -4.78 -5.12
C ASN A 146 19.19 -3.59 -4.84
N ALA A 147 18.71 -3.45 -3.60
CA ALA A 147 17.75 -2.42 -3.23
C ALA A 147 18.35 -1.00 -3.34
N GLU A 148 17.52 -0.06 -3.77
CA GLU A 148 17.89 1.34 -3.92
C GLU A 148 17.03 2.24 -3.02
N VAL A 149 17.68 3.15 -2.29
CA VAL A 149 17.03 4.20 -1.50
C VAL A 149 17.66 5.53 -1.92
N CYS A 150 16.90 6.40 -2.56
CA CYS A 150 17.43 7.65 -3.11
C CYS A 150 16.49 8.84 -2.96
N ASP A 151 16.87 9.99 -3.48
CA ASP A 151 16.21 11.29 -3.32
C ASP A 151 16.16 11.69 -1.83
N ASN A 152 14.97 12.03 -1.31
CA ASN A 152 14.77 12.36 0.11
C ASN A 152 14.18 11.21 0.92
N ALA A 153 14.20 9.99 0.39
CA ALA A 153 13.56 8.82 1.00
C ALA A 153 14.13 8.49 2.38
N LYS A 154 13.26 8.01 3.25
CA LYS A 154 13.62 7.61 4.62
C LYS A 154 13.25 6.15 4.86
N VAL A 155 14.23 5.40 5.37
CA VAL A 155 14.03 4.02 5.85
C VAL A 155 14.50 4.00 7.29
N SER A 156 13.60 3.71 8.23
CA SER A 156 13.90 3.82 9.66
C SER A 156 13.36 2.67 10.48
N ASP A 157 13.68 2.69 11.77
CA ASP A 157 13.24 1.70 12.76
C ASP A 157 13.71 0.28 12.39
N ASP A 158 12.87 -0.72 12.34
CA ASP A 158 13.20 -2.10 11.96
C ASP A 158 12.90 -2.43 10.50
N ALA A 159 12.59 -1.41 9.67
CA ALA A 159 12.19 -1.56 8.29
C ALA A 159 13.24 -2.25 7.40
N ARG A 160 12.76 -2.99 6.40
CA ARG A 160 13.62 -3.74 5.46
C ARG A 160 13.28 -3.42 4.02
N VAL A 161 14.29 -3.07 3.25
CA VAL A 161 14.22 -2.86 1.80
C VAL A 161 15.18 -3.84 1.13
N THR A 162 14.70 -4.74 0.29
CA THR A 162 15.49 -5.84 -0.24
C THR A 162 15.08 -6.26 -1.66
N GLY A 163 15.81 -7.16 -2.29
CA GLY A 163 15.60 -7.54 -3.68
C GLY A 163 16.04 -6.43 -4.62
N ASN A 164 15.26 -6.12 -5.64
CA ASN A 164 15.45 -4.99 -6.54
C ASN A 164 14.52 -3.80 -6.16
N ALA A 165 14.04 -3.78 -4.92
CA ALA A 165 13.08 -2.78 -4.46
C ALA A 165 13.67 -1.36 -4.49
N ARG A 166 12.81 -0.38 -4.80
CA ARG A 166 13.20 1.03 -4.85
C ARG A 166 12.33 1.87 -3.93
N VAL A 167 12.95 2.69 -3.11
CA VAL A 167 12.30 3.70 -2.26
C VAL A 167 12.85 5.06 -2.66
N THR A 168 12.03 5.93 -3.25
CA THR A 168 12.48 7.18 -3.86
C THR A 168 11.51 8.34 -3.59
N GLY A 169 11.89 9.56 -3.94
CA GLY A 169 11.14 10.77 -3.61
C GLY A 169 11.20 11.08 -2.13
N ASP A 170 10.11 11.56 -1.56
CA ASP A 170 9.95 11.80 -0.11
C ASP A 170 9.34 10.59 0.62
N ALA A 171 9.42 9.40 0.02
CA ALA A 171 8.82 8.18 0.55
C ALA A 171 9.40 7.78 1.91
N TRP A 172 8.53 7.23 2.74
CA TRP A 172 8.90 6.78 4.09
C TRP A 172 8.52 5.32 4.32
N VAL A 173 9.51 4.50 4.69
CA VAL A 173 9.35 3.09 5.10
C VAL A 173 9.85 2.97 6.53
N SER A 174 8.99 2.59 7.48
CA SER A 174 9.36 2.54 8.91
C SER A 174 8.67 1.43 9.68
N ASP A 175 8.96 1.35 10.96
CA ASP A 175 8.52 0.28 11.86
C ASP A 175 9.05 -1.08 11.37
N ASP A 176 8.23 -2.12 11.39
CA ASP A 176 8.59 -3.45 10.88
C ASP A 176 8.25 -3.65 9.39
N ALA A 177 8.02 -2.56 8.65
CA ALA A 177 7.59 -2.61 7.25
C ALA A 177 8.64 -3.26 6.34
N TRP A 178 8.13 -4.00 5.35
CA TRP A 178 8.97 -4.75 4.42
C TRP A 178 8.65 -4.43 2.96
N VAL A 179 9.65 -3.95 2.22
CA VAL A 179 9.56 -3.67 0.78
C VAL A 179 10.53 -4.62 0.05
N THR A 180 10.00 -5.51 -0.79
CA THR A 180 10.80 -6.59 -1.40
C THR A 180 10.46 -6.85 -2.87
N GLY A 181 11.24 -7.68 -3.55
CA GLY A 181 11.05 -7.97 -4.96
C GLY A 181 11.42 -6.78 -5.84
N ASP A 182 10.66 -6.50 -6.85
CA ASP A 182 10.79 -5.34 -7.74
C ASP A 182 9.87 -4.17 -7.33
N ALA A 183 9.40 -4.19 -6.08
CA ALA A 183 8.44 -3.23 -5.54
C ALA A 183 8.99 -1.79 -5.53
N ARG A 184 8.10 -0.83 -5.77
CA ARG A 184 8.44 0.59 -5.80
C ARG A 184 7.59 1.38 -4.81
N VAL A 185 8.24 2.16 -3.95
CA VAL A 185 7.61 3.12 -3.05
C VAL A 185 8.13 4.50 -3.42
N THR A 186 7.27 5.37 -3.95
CA THR A 186 7.69 6.63 -4.58
C THR A 186 6.80 7.80 -4.18
N GLY A 187 7.19 9.04 -4.51
CA GLY A 187 6.45 10.23 -4.11
C GLY A 187 6.51 10.46 -2.61
N ASN A 188 5.41 10.84 -1.98
CA ASN A 188 5.27 11.00 -0.52
C ASN A 188 4.69 9.75 0.16
N ALA A 189 4.73 8.60 -0.51
CA ALA A 189 4.12 7.36 -0.04
C ALA A 189 4.69 6.89 1.30
N ARG A 190 3.83 6.30 2.12
CA ARG A 190 4.23 5.78 3.43
C ARG A 190 3.89 4.29 3.56
N VAL A 191 4.87 3.50 3.96
CA VAL A 191 4.71 2.07 4.26
C VAL A 191 5.19 1.87 5.71
N THR A 192 4.27 1.59 6.62
CA THR A 192 4.58 1.57 8.08
C THR A 192 3.84 0.43 8.80
N GLY A 193 4.21 0.17 10.05
CA GLY A 193 3.73 -0.99 10.81
C GLY A 193 4.34 -2.29 10.25
N ASP A 194 3.61 -3.39 10.33
CA ASP A 194 3.99 -4.69 9.77
C ASP A 194 3.64 -4.82 8.27
N ALA A 195 3.49 -3.69 7.58
CA ALA A 195 3.05 -3.66 6.19
C ALA A 195 4.05 -4.32 5.24
N TRP A 196 3.54 -5.02 4.25
CA TRP A 196 4.36 -5.72 3.26
C TRP A 196 4.03 -5.30 1.84
N VAL A 197 5.01 -4.79 1.12
CA VAL A 197 4.93 -4.43 -0.30
C VAL A 197 5.92 -5.32 -1.07
N SER A 198 5.44 -6.11 -2.02
CA SER A 198 6.29 -7.07 -2.73
C SER A 198 5.84 -7.39 -4.16
N GLY A 199 6.64 -8.16 -4.89
CA GLY A 199 6.44 -8.39 -6.32
C GLY A 199 6.77 -7.12 -7.10
N ASP A 200 6.02 -6.82 -8.15
CA ASP A 200 6.10 -5.59 -8.95
C ASP A 200 5.19 -4.47 -8.41
N ALA A 201 4.73 -4.59 -7.16
CA ALA A 201 3.77 -3.67 -6.56
C ALA A 201 4.30 -2.23 -6.49
N LYS A 202 3.38 -1.28 -6.70
CA LYS A 202 3.69 0.15 -6.67
C LYS A 202 2.85 0.85 -5.61
N VAL A 203 3.51 1.61 -4.75
CA VAL A 203 2.88 2.53 -3.80
C VAL A 203 3.42 3.92 -4.11
N SER A 204 2.57 4.84 -4.54
CA SER A 204 3.01 6.13 -5.06
C SER A 204 2.16 7.30 -4.58
N ASP A 205 2.61 8.51 -4.90
CA ASP A 205 1.97 9.76 -4.53
C ASP A 205 1.89 9.92 -3.00
N ASP A 206 0.73 10.22 -2.43
CA ASP A 206 0.50 10.33 -0.98
C ASP A 206 -0.10 9.06 -0.36
N ALA A 207 -0.02 7.93 -1.08
CA ALA A 207 -0.62 6.66 -0.66
C ALA A 207 -0.02 6.12 0.65
N ARG A 208 -0.87 5.47 1.45
CA ARG A 208 -0.46 4.90 2.74
C ARG A 208 -0.80 3.42 2.82
N VAL A 209 0.20 2.61 3.16
CA VAL A 209 0.04 1.18 3.46
C VAL A 209 0.50 0.97 4.91
N THR A 210 -0.40 0.64 5.81
CA THR A 210 -0.11 0.62 7.25
C THR A 210 -0.72 -0.57 7.98
N GLY A 211 -0.28 -0.84 9.20
CA GLY A 211 -0.68 -2.03 9.95
C GLY A 211 -0.15 -3.31 9.30
N ASP A 212 -0.87 -4.41 9.36
CA ASP A 212 -0.52 -5.71 8.76
C ASP A 212 -0.90 -5.81 7.26
N ALA A 213 -1.09 -4.67 6.58
CA ALA A 213 -1.57 -4.62 5.21
C ALA A 213 -0.56 -5.20 4.21
N LYS A 214 -1.07 -5.84 3.16
CA LYS A 214 -0.23 -6.44 2.12
C LYS A 214 -0.60 -5.92 0.74
N VAL A 215 0.39 -5.42 0.01
CA VAL A 215 0.30 -5.00 -1.40
C VAL A 215 1.29 -5.84 -2.19
N THR A 216 0.79 -6.74 -3.05
CA THR A 216 1.64 -7.75 -3.70
C THR A 216 1.25 -8.01 -5.15
N GLY A 217 2.12 -8.67 -5.92
CA GLY A 217 1.94 -8.85 -7.36
C GLY A 217 2.18 -7.53 -8.10
N ASP A 218 1.42 -7.27 -9.14
CA ASP A 218 1.44 -6.02 -9.93
C ASP A 218 0.50 -4.95 -9.36
N ALA A 219 0.08 -5.09 -8.10
CA ALA A 219 -0.88 -4.20 -7.46
C ALA A 219 -0.38 -2.75 -7.37
N TRP A 220 -1.30 -1.82 -7.55
CA TRP A 220 -0.97 -0.40 -7.51
C TRP A 220 -1.85 0.34 -6.48
N VAL A 221 -1.21 1.04 -5.54
CA VAL A 221 -1.86 1.93 -4.57
C VAL A 221 -1.32 3.34 -4.81
N SER A 222 -2.18 4.29 -5.17
CA SER A 222 -1.75 5.64 -5.58
C SER A 222 -2.72 6.75 -5.15
N GLY A 223 -2.38 8.00 -5.42
CA GLY A 223 -3.14 9.15 -4.94
C GLY A 223 -3.05 9.27 -3.42
N ASN A 224 -4.15 9.61 -2.77
CA ASN A 224 -4.30 9.66 -1.32
C ASN A 224 -4.87 8.35 -0.73
N ALA A 225 -4.82 7.25 -1.49
CA ALA A 225 -5.43 5.98 -1.10
C ALA A 225 -4.80 5.37 0.16
N ARG A 226 -5.62 4.67 0.93
CA ARG A 226 -5.20 4.04 2.18
C ARG A 226 -5.49 2.53 2.17
N VAL A 227 -4.48 1.74 2.47
CA VAL A 227 -4.61 0.29 2.69
C VAL A 227 -4.14 0.00 4.12
N THR A 228 -5.06 -0.36 5.00
CA THR A 228 -4.77 -0.42 6.45
C THR A 228 -5.31 -1.70 7.12
N GLY A 229 -4.94 -1.92 8.37
CA GLY A 229 -5.32 -3.13 9.10
C GLY A 229 -4.69 -4.38 8.47
N LYS A 230 -5.46 -5.43 8.27
CA LYS A 230 -5.02 -6.68 7.62
C LYS A 230 -5.47 -6.78 6.15
N ALA A 231 -5.75 -5.65 5.52
CA ALA A 231 -6.22 -5.58 4.14
C ALA A 231 -5.18 -6.12 3.16
N LYS A 232 -5.67 -6.71 2.07
CA LYS A 232 -4.80 -7.26 1.02
C LYS A 232 -5.19 -6.68 -0.33
N VAL A 233 -4.21 -6.12 -1.04
CA VAL A 233 -4.33 -5.68 -2.43
C VAL A 233 -3.34 -6.50 -3.25
N THR A 234 -3.83 -7.35 -4.14
CA THR A 234 -2.98 -8.36 -4.82
C THR A 234 -3.33 -8.53 -6.30
N GLY A 235 -2.49 -9.20 -7.06
CA GLY A 235 -2.67 -9.34 -8.51
C GLY A 235 -2.44 -7.99 -9.21
N ASN A 236 -3.25 -7.67 -10.21
CA ASN A 236 -3.23 -6.38 -10.93
C ASN A 236 -4.17 -5.33 -10.33
N ALA A 237 -4.61 -5.53 -9.08
CA ALA A 237 -5.59 -4.67 -8.44
C ALA A 237 -5.09 -3.23 -8.27
N LYS A 238 -6.03 -2.28 -8.41
CA LYS A 238 -5.72 -0.85 -8.25
C LYS A 238 -6.58 -0.22 -7.16
N VAL A 239 -5.93 0.52 -6.26
CA VAL A 239 -6.58 1.35 -5.25
C VAL A 239 -6.04 2.76 -5.43
N SER A 240 -6.90 3.71 -5.79
CA SER A 240 -6.44 5.06 -6.13
C SER A 240 -7.38 6.17 -5.66
N ASP A 241 -6.99 7.39 -5.92
CA ASP A 241 -7.68 8.61 -5.49
C ASP A 241 -7.69 8.73 -3.96
N ILE A 242 -8.85 8.79 -3.30
CA ILE A 242 -8.97 8.83 -1.83
C ILE A 242 -9.54 7.51 -1.26
N ALA A 243 -9.57 6.46 -2.06
CA ALA A 243 -10.17 5.18 -1.69
C ALA A 243 -9.50 4.52 -0.47
N GLU A 244 -10.30 3.87 0.35
CA GLU A 244 -9.83 3.16 1.54
C GLU A 244 -10.15 1.67 1.48
N VAL A 245 -9.13 0.84 1.76
CA VAL A 245 -9.27 -0.61 1.92
C VAL A 245 -8.78 -0.99 3.30
N THR A 246 -9.69 -1.40 4.19
CA THR A 246 -9.36 -1.57 5.61
C THR A 246 -9.87 -2.88 6.21
N GLY A 247 -9.50 -3.17 7.45
CA GLY A 247 -9.89 -4.40 8.14
C GLY A 247 -9.25 -5.63 7.50
N ASN A 248 -10.04 -6.66 7.25
CA ASN A 248 -9.61 -7.90 6.56
C ASN A 248 -10.01 -7.91 5.07
N ALA A 249 -10.34 -6.76 4.50
CA ALA A 249 -10.81 -6.65 3.12
C ALA A 249 -9.77 -7.13 2.11
N LYS A 250 -10.25 -7.65 1.00
CA LYS A 250 -9.39 -8.15 -0.08
C LYS A 250 -9.81 -7.55 -1.41
N VAL A 251 -8.85 -6.95 -2.10
CA VAL A 251 -8.98 -6.45 -3.48
C VAL A 251 -7.95 -7.19 -4.31
N TYR A 252 -8.37 -7.96 -5.30
CA TYR A 252 -7.44 -8.84 -6.02
C TYR A 252 -7.83 -9.01 -7.49
N ASP A 253 -6.99 -9.73 -8.25
CA ASP A 253 -7.07 -9.87 -9.70
C ASP A 253 -6.97 -8.49 -10.40
N ASN A 254 -7.88 -8.10 -11.27
CA ASN A 254 -7.88 -6.82 -11.96
C ASN A 254 -8.82 -5.77 -11.31
N ALA A 255 -9.28 -6.02 -10.09
CA ALA A 255 -10.27 -5.19 -9.42
C ALA A 255 -9.78 -3.75 -9.18
N LYS A 256 -10.72 -2.81 -9.25
CA LYS A 256 -10.43 -1.38 -9.05
C LYS A 256 -11.28 -0.81 -7.92
N VAL A 257 -10.64 -0.08 -7.01
CA VAL A 257 -11.29 0.70 -5.95
C VAL A 257 -10.79 2.13 -6.09
N THR A 258 -11.67 3.06 -6.46
CA THR A 258 -11.30 4.43 -6.84
C THR A 258 -12.28 5.47 -6.31
N GLY A 259 -11.95 6.76 -6.42
CA GLY A 259 -12.76 7.84 -5.84
C GLY A 259 -12.69 7.83 -4.32
N ASP A 260 -13.80 8.10 -3.64
CA ASP A 260 -13.95 8.06 -2.19
C ASP A 260 -14.47 6.70 -1.69
N ALA A 261 -14.29 5.64 -2.48
CA ALA A 261 -14.87 4.33 -2.19
C ALA A 261 -14.21 3.64 -0.98
N TRP A 262 -15.02 2.99 -0.17
CA TRP A 262 -14.59 2.27 1.02
C TRP A 262 -14.87 0.78 0.91
N VAL A 263 -13.83 -0.04 1.10
CA VAL A 263 -13.93 -1.50 1.16
C VAL A 263 -13.39 -1.97 2.51
N TYR A 264 -14.25 -2.47 3.38
CA TYR A 264 -13.84 -2.79 4.76
C TYR A 264 -14.50 -4.05 5.34
N GLY A 265 -14.14 -4.39 6.58
CA GLY A 265 -14.55 -5.65 7.19
C GLY A 265 -13.89 -6.86 6.51
N ASN A 266 -14.66 -7.85 6.13
CA ASN A 266 -14.19 -9.03 5.39
C ASN A 266 -14.58 -8.99 3.90
N ALA A 267 -14.91 -7.82 3.37
CA ALA A 267 -15.37 -7.66 1.99
C ALA A 267 -14.33 -8.11 0.96
N LYS A 268 -14.82 -8.58 -0.18
CA LYS A 268 -13.98 -9.03 -1.29
C LYS A 268 -14.39 -8.36 -2.58
N VAL A 269 -13.43 -7.77 -3.28
CA VAL A 269 -13.58 -7.19 -4.61
C VAL A 269 -12.57 -7.88 -5.53
N SER A 270 -13.03 -8.54 -6.57
CA SER A 270 -12.13 -9.33 -7.43
C SER A 270 -12.55 -9.36 -8.90
N ASP A 271 -11.75 -10.06 -9.69
CA ASP A 271 -11.88 -10.14 -11.15
C ASP A 271 -11.74 -8.72 -11.76
N ASP A 272 -12.63 -8.33 -12.66
CA ASP A 272 -12.67 -7.00 -13.26
C ASP A 272 -13.63 -6.04 -12.56
N ALA A 273 -14.02 -6.35 -11.31
CA ALA A 273 -14.98 -5.56 -10.55
C ALA A 273 -14.46 -4.14 -10.25
N TRP A 274 -15.39 -3.19 -10.28
CA TRP A 274 -15.08 -1.79 -10.01
C TRP A 274 -15.97 -1.22 -8.90
N VAL A 275 -15.34 -0.70 -7.86
CA VAL A 275 -15.99 0.05 -6.78
C VAL A 275 -15.49 1.50 -6.85
N SER A 276 -16.40 2.47 -7.00
CA SER A 276 -15.99 3.87 -7.20
C SER A 276 -17.04 4.89 -6.72
N GLY A 277 -16.71 6.17 -6.85
CA GLY A 277 -17.49 7.24 -6.24
C GLY A 277 -17.36 7.16 -4.72
N SER A 278 -18.43 7.38 -3.97
CA SER A 278 -18.48 7.21 -2.52
C SER A 278 -19.16 5.88 -2.12
N ALA A 279 -18.99 4.84 -2.94
CA ALA A 279 -19.58 3.53 -2.68
C ALA A 279 -18.91 2.80 -1.52
N GLU A 280 -19.73 2.09 -0.76
CA GLU A 280 -19.26 1.30 0.39
C GLU A 280 -19.52 -0.19 0.20
N VAL A 281 -18.47 -1.01 0.36
CA VAL A 281 -18.57 -2.48 0.32
C VAL A 281 -18.00 -3.04 1.62
N TYR A 282 -18.86 -3.63 2.46
CA TYR A 282 -18.42 -4.06 3.79
C TYR A 282 -19.10 -5.32 4.33
N GLY A 283 -18.75 -5.71 5.55
CA GLY A 283 -19.17 -7.00 6.13
C GLY A 283 -18.50 -8.16 5.41
N ASN A 284 -19.25 -9.14 4.97
CA ASN A 284 -18.77 -10.29 4.18
C ASN A 284 -19.16 -10.16 2.70
N ALA A 285 -19.49 -8.96 2.23
CA ALA A 285 -19.96 -8.70 0.87
C ALA A 285 -18.92 -9.08 -0.19
N LYS A 286 -19.43 -9.50 -1.36
CA LYS A 286 -18.59 -9.86 -2.49
C LYS A 286 -19.01 -9.11 -3.74
N VAL A 287 -18.06 -8.44 -4.40
CA VAL A 287 -18.23 -7.79 -5.69
C VAL A 287 -17.25 -8.44 -6.66
N THR A 288 -17.72 -9.17 -7.64
CA THR A 288 -16.88 -10.00 -8.51
C THR A 288 -17.35 -10.01 -9.97
N GLY A 289 -16.54 -10.54 -10.86
CA GLY A 289 -16.79 -10.48 -12.32
C GLY A 289 -16.57 -9.06 -12.83
N ASN A 290 -17.36 -8.63 -13.81
CA ASN A 290 -17.37 -7.27 -14.35
C ASN A 290 -18.35 -6.35 -13.59
N ALA A 291 -18.65 -6.66 -12.33
CA ALA A 291 -19.64 -5.92 -11.55
C ALA A 291 -19.19 -4.50 -11.20
N TRP A 292 -20.13 -3.56 -11.22
CA TRP A 292 -19.87 -2.16 -10.88
C TRP A 292 -20.70 -1.75 -9.66
N VAL A 293 -20.04 -1.20 -8.66
CA VAL A 293 -20.67 -0.57 -7.48
C VAL A 293 -20.19 0.87 -7.44
N THR A 294 -21.07 1.83 -7.75
CA THR A 294 -20.67 3.21 -7.98
C THR A 294 -21.67 4.23 -7.39
N GLY A 295 -21.29 5.49 -7.37
CA GLY A 295 -22.06 6.54 -6.72
C GLY A 295 -21.97 6.44 -5.21
N ASN A 296 -23.09 6.56 -4.51
CA ASN A 296 -23.20 6.40 -3.04
C ASN A 296 -23.83 5.04 -2.68
N ALA A 297 -23.62 4.02 -3.52
CA ALA A 297 -24.21 2.70 -3.33
C ALA A 297 -23.59 1.91 -2.17
N TRP A 298 -24.39 1.15 -1.48
CA TRP A 298 -23.98 0.34 -0.32
C TRP A 298 -24.20 -1.15 -0.58
N VAL A 299 -23.16 -1.96 -0.44
CA VAL A 299 -23.21 -3.43 -0.55
C VAL A 299 -22.63 -4.03 0.74
N TYR A 300 -23.47 -4.64 1.57
CA TYR A 300 -23.02 -5.11 2.88
C TYR A 300 -23.73 -6.39 3.37
N GLY A 301 -23.37 -6.86 4.56
CA GLY A 301 -23.80 -8.16 5.05
C GLY A 301 -23.09 -9.29 4.30
N ASN A 302 -23.81 -10.29 3.82
CA ASN A 302 -23.29 -11.37 2.97
C ASN A 302 -23.66 -11.16 1.49
N ALA A 303 -24.05 -9.96 1.11
CA ALA A 303 -24.54 -9.64 -0.23
C ALA A 303 -23.51 -9.95 -1.33
N ARG A 304 -24.02 -10.32 -2.51
CA ARG A 304 -23.19 -10.65 -3.66
C ARG A 304 -23.63 -9.84 -4.88
N VAL A 305 -22.68 -9.14 -5.49
CA VAL A 305 -22.85 -8.46 -6.77
C VAL A 305 -21.87 -9.10 -7.75
N THR A 306 -22.37 -9.80 -8.77
CA THR A 306 -21.53 -10.64 -9.64
C THR A 306 -21.94 -10.54 -11.11
N GLY A 307 -21.13 -11.08 -12.01
CA GLY A 307 -21.39 -10.98 -13.47
C GLY A 307 -21.14 -9.55 -13.98
N ASN A 308 -22.00 -9.04 -14.81
CA ASN A 308 -21.99 -7.64 -15.30
C ASN A 308 -22.96 -6.75 -14.52
N ALA A 309 -23.33 -7.14 -13.31
CA ALA A 309 -24.32 -6.44 -12.49
C ALA A 309 -23.86 -5.04 -12.12
N LYS A 310 -24.82 -4.10 -12.04
CA LYS A 310 -24.54 -2.71 -11.67
C LYS A 310 -25.38 -2.28 -10.48
N VAL A 311 -24.72 -1.78 -9.45
CA VAL A 311 -25.35 -1.17 -8.27
C VAL A 311 -24.88 0.29 -8.23
N THR A 312 -25.80 1.24 -8.45
CA THR A 312 -25.42 2.65 -8.65
C THR A 312 -26.37 3.62 -7.93
N GLY A 313 -26.04 4.89 -7.92
CA GLY A 313 -26.84 5.90 -7.21
C GLY A 313 -26.69 5.75 -5.70
N ARG A 314 -27.80 5.67 -4.97
CA ARG A 314 -27.86 5.40 -3.51
C ARG A 314 -28.42 4.02 -3.20
N ALA A 315 -28.35 3.12 -4.17
CA ALA A 315 -28.91 1.78 -4.03
C ALA A 315 -28.25 0.99 -2.91
N LYS A 316 -29.03 0.14 -2.24
CA LYS A 316 -28.57 -0.72 -1.15
C LYS A 316 -28.78 -2.19 -1.50
N VAL A 317 -27.74 -2.99 -1.35
CA VAL A 317 -27.80 -4.45 -1.49
C VAL A 317 -27.28 -5.06 -0.18
N THR A 318 -28.14 -5.71 0.57
CA THR A 318 -27.82 -6.13 1.95
C THR A 318 -28.32 -7.51 2.32
N GLY A 319 -27.98 -7.99 3.48
CA GLY A 319 -28.34 -9.36 3.91
C GLY A 319 -27.58 -10.41 3.09
N ASP A 320 -28.28 -11.44 2.65
CA ASP A 320 -27.79 -12.51 1.75
C ASP A 320 -28.17 -12.26 0.29
N ALA A 321 -28.59 -11.02 -0.05
CA ALA A 321 -29.10 -10.65 -1.36
C ALA A 321 -28.07 -10.85 -2.48
N LYS A 322 -28.58 -11.21 -3.66
CA LYS A 322 -27.76 -11.45 -4.84
C LYS A 322 -28.21 -10.58 -6.02
N VAL A 323 -27.28 -9.85 -6.60
CA VAL A 323 -27.47 -9.11 -7.84
C VAL A 323 -26.49 -9.68 -8.86
N THR A 324 -26.98 -10.35 -9.89
CA THR A 324 -26.15 -11.15 -10.79
C THR A 324 -26.40 -10.86 -12.26
N ASP A 325 -25.57 -11.40 -13.11
CA ASP A 325 -25.69 -11.34 -14.57
C ASP A 325 -25.62 -9.88 -15.08
N ASN A 326 -26.61 -9.39 -15.81
CA ASN A 326 -26.68 -8.00 -16.30
C ASN A 326 -27.65 -7.14 -15.48
N ALA A 327 -28.04 -7.59 -14.30
CA ALA A 327 -29.02 -6.91 -13.47
C ALA A 327 -28.54 -5.52 -13.01
N LYS A 328 -29.51 -4.61 -12.85
CA LYS A 328 -29.24 -3.23 -12.46
C LYS A 328 -30.09 -2.84 -11.25
N VAL A 329 -29.43 -2.34 -10.21
CA VAL A 329 -30.07 -1.76 -9.02
C VAL A 329 -29.56 -0.32 -8.91
N TYR A 330 -30.45 0.66 -8.99
CA TYR A 330 -30.00 2.05 -9.08
C TYR A 330 -30.94 3.04 -8.39
N ASP A 331 -30.58 4.31 -8.37
CA ASP A 331 -31.24 5.38 -7.63
C ASP A 331 -31.26 5.11 -6.12
N ASN A 332 -32.41 5.01 -5.47
CA ASN A 332 -32.55 4.70 -4.04
C ASN A 332 -33.10 3.28 -3.79
N ALA A 333 -33.02 2.40 -4.80
CA ALA A 333 -33.59 1.05 -4.71
C ALA A 333 -32.91 0.19 -3.63
N GLU A 334 -33.68 -0.68 -2.99
CA GLU A 334 -33.20 -1.57 -1.95
C GLU A 334 -33.43 -3.05 -2.32
N VAL A 335 -32.38 -3.87 -2.22
CA VAL A 335 -32.43 -5.34 -2.36
C VAL A 335 -31.91 -5.95 -1.08
N THR A 336 -32.77 -6.63 -0.32
CA THR A 336 -32.44 -7.06 1.05
C THR A 336 -32.90 -8.49 1.33
N GLY A 337 -32.48 -9.04 2.46
CA GLY A 337 -32.79 -10.43 2.84
C GLY A 337 -32.08 -11.43 1.91
N ASP A 338 -32.76 -12.48 1.50
CA ASP A 338 -32.28 -13.50 0.56
C ASP A 338 -32.69 -13.21 -0.90
N ALA A 339 -33.12 -11.98 -1.20
CA ALA A 339 -33.63 -11.57 -2.48
C ALA A 339 -32.64 -11.74 -3.63
N LYS A 340 -33.15 -12.07 -4.80
CA LYS A 340 -32.35 -12.23 -6.02
C LYS A 340 -32.84 -11.30 -7.12
N VAL A 341 -31.88 -10.59 -7.74
CA VAL A 341 -32.11 -9.81 -8.96
C VAL A 341 -31.13 -10.30 -10.01
N SER A 342 -31.60 -10.86 -11.10
CA SER A 342 -30.75 -11.53 -12.08
C SER A 342 -31.12 -11.23 -13.53
N ASP A 343 -30.39 -11.78 -14.47
CA ASP A 343 -30.54 -11.59 -15.90
C ASP A 343 -30.43 -10.11 -16.31
N ASN A 344 -31.42 -9.56 -17.00
CA ASN A 344 -31.49 -8.14 -17.40
C ASN A 344 -32.40 -7.32 -16.50
N ALA A 345 -32.82 -7.85 -15.37
CA ALA A 345 -33.77 -7.21 -14.47
C ALA A 345 -33.29 -5.85 -13.95
N LYS A 346 -34.24 -4.93 -13.74
CA LYS A 346 -33.96 -3.59 -13.25
C LYS A 346 -34.78 -3.27 -12.02
N VAL A 347 -34.14 -2.76 -10.98
CA VAL A 347 -34.80 -2.26 -9.77
C VAL A 347 -34.33 -0.81 -9.57
N SER A 348 -35.26 0.13 -9.53
CA SER A 348 -34.87 1.56 -9.48
C SER A 348 -35.83 2.42 -8.66
N ASP A 349 -35.54 3.72 -8.62
CA ASP A 349 -36.23 4.72 -7.83
C ASP A 349 -36.18 4.40 -6.32
N ASN A 350 -37.33 4.25 -5.66
CA ASN A 350 -37.45 3.87 -4.26
C ASN A 350 -37.99 2.44 -4.09
N ALA A 351 -37.86 1.60 -5.12
CA ALA A 351 -38.41 0.24 -5.12
C ALA A 351 -37.65 -0.67 -4.14
N THR A 352 -38.37 -1.61 -3.54
CA THR A 352 -37.82 -2.57 -2.58
C THR A 352 -38.03 -4.00 -3.08
N VAL A 353 -36.96 -4.80 -3.08
CA VAL A 353 -37.03 -6.26 -3.29
C VAL A 353 -36.46 -6.92 -2.03
N SER A 354 -37.28 -7.71 -1.31
CA SER A 354 -36.85 -8.25 -0.02
C SER A 354 -37.40 -9.65 0.28
N GLY A 355 -36.99 -10.20 1.42
CA GLY A 355 -37.32 -11.60 1.76
C GLY A 355 -36.60 -12.56 0.82
N ASN A 356 -37.28 -13.59 0.33
CA ASN A 356 -36.79 -14.54 -0.68
C ASN A 356 -37.25 -14.17 -2.10
N ALA A 357 -37.63 -12.92 -2.33
CA ALA A 357 -38.20 -12.49 -3.60
C ALA A 357 -37.19 -12.64 -4.75
N TRP A 358 -37.71 -12.90 -5.93
CA TRP A 358 -36.90 -13.06 -7.14
C TRP A 358 -37.42 -12.15 -8.28
N VAL A 359 -36.52 -11.33 -8.79
CA VAL A 359 -36.76 -10.48 -9.97
C VAL A 359 -35.78 -10.88 -11.05
N SER A 360 -36.24 -11.35 -12.20
CA SER A 360 -35.39 -11.88 -13.27
C SER A 360 -35.92 -11.65 -14.68
N GLY A 361 -35.22 -12.14 -15.69
CA GLY A 361 -35.57 -11.85 -17.09
C GLY A 361 -35.31 -10.39 -17.44
N ASN A 362 -36.26 -9.75 -18.14
CA ASN A 362 -36.25 -8.31 -18.45
C ASN A 362 -37.13 -7.51 -17.48
N ALA A 363 -37.52 -8.08 -16.37
CA ALA A 363 -38.48 -7.50 -15.42
C ALA A 363 -38.00 -6.16 -14.87
N LYS A 364 -38.96 -5.27 -14.61
CA LYS A 364 -38.69 -3.95 -14.04
C LYS A 364 -39.54 -3.70 -12.80
N VAL A 365 -38.86 -3.27 -11.73
CA VAL A 365 -39.49 -2.86 -10.47
C VAL A 365 -39.03 -1.44 -10.16
N TYR A 366 -39.97 -0.47 -10.14
CA TYR A 366 -39.64 0.94 -9.99
C TYR A 366 -40.71 1.77 -9.27
N GLY A 367 -40.49 3.07 -9.09
CA GLY A 367 -41.35 3.91 -8.26
C GLY A 367 -41.14 3.60 -6.76
N ILE A 368 -42.21 3.37 -6.02
CA ILE A 368 -42.17 2.91 -4.63
C ILE A 368 -42.70 1.48 -4.50
N ALA A 369 -42.63 0.71 -5.58
CA ALA A 369 -43.10 -0.66 -5.65
C ALA A 369 -42.34 -1.61 -4.70
N LYS A 370 -43.04 -2.64 -4.22
CA LYS A 370 -42.49 -3.64 -3.32
C LYS A 370 -42.70 -5.05 -3.84
N VAL A 371 -41.60 -5.82 -3.91
CA VAL A 371 -41.62 -7.26 -4.20
C VAL A 371 -41.03 -7.97 -2.99
N THR A 372 -41.84 -8.67 -2.24
CA THR A 372 -41.41 -9.19 -0.93
C THR A 372 -41.78 -10.66 -0.69
N ASP A 373 -41.34 -11.21 0.40
CA ASP A 373 -41.57 -12.60 0.80
C ASP A 373 -40.98 -13.61 -0.20
N ASN A 374 -41.79 -14.49 -0.77
CA ASN A 374 -41.37 -15.47 -1.79
C ASN A 374 -41.89 -15.07 -3.21
N ALA A 375 -42.16 -13.81 -3.41
CA ALA A 375 -42.75 -13.32 -4.67
C ALA A 375 -41.78 -13.40 -5.85
N TRP A 376 -42.30 -13.71 -7.02
CA TRP A 376 -41.51 -13.79 -8.26
C TRP A 376 -42.04 -12.78 -9.29
N VAL A 377 -41.14 -11.99 -9.88
CA VAL A 377 -41.41 -11.09 -10.98
C VAL A 377 -40.44 -11.42 -12.10
N THR A 378 -40.88 -12.00 -13.19
CA THR A 378 -40.01 -12.55 -14.22
C THR A 378 -40.41 -12.14 -15.64
N ASP A 379 -39.61 -12.54 -16.60
CA ASP A 379 -39.79 -12.27 -18.03
C ASP A 379 -39.81 -10.75 -18.31
N ASP A 380 -40.82 -10.23 -18.97
CA ASP A 380 -40.98 -8.80 -19.31
C ASP A 380 -41.94 -8.07 -18.36
N ALA A 381 -42.21 -8.61 -17.18
CA ALA A 381 -43.16 -8.05 -16.21
C ALA A 381 -42.68 -6.72 -15.60
N TRP A 382 -43.63 -5.80 -15.41
CA TRP A 382 -43.34 -4.49 -14.81
C TRP A 382 -44.19 -4.31 -13.54
N VAL A 383 -43.54 -3.93 -12.45
CA VAL A 383 -44.17 -3.60 -11.15
C VAL A 383 -43.73 -2.18 -10.78
N PHE A 384 -44.67 -1.25 -10.72
CA PHE A 384 -44.34 0.16 -10.57
C PHE A 384 -45.37 0.98 -9.79
N ASP A 385 -45.11 2.28 -9.62
CA ASP A 385 -45.85 3.17 -8.73
C ASP A 385 -45.78 2.68 -7.26
N ASN A 386 -46.92 2.44 -6.61
CA ASN A 386 -47.02 1.92 -5.25
C ASN A 386 -47.47 0.44 -5.21
N ALA A 387 -47.30 -0.26 -6.31
CA ALA A 387 -47.75 -1.65 -6.43
C ALA A 387 -46.98 -2.60 -5.49
N LYS A 388 -47.66 -3.63 -5.02
CA LYS A 388 -47.09 -4.64 -4.13
C LYS A 388 -47.28 -6.04 -4.72
N VAL A 389 -46.21 -6.83 -4.72
CA VAL A 389 -46.21 -8.27 -5.03
C VAL A 389 -45.63 -9.01 -3.84
N THR A 390 -46.45 -9.77 -3.15
CA THR A 390 -46.07 -10.36 -1.84
C THR A 390 -46.50 -11.81 -1.70
N GLY A 391 -46.13 -12.47 -0.62
CA GLY A 391 -46.45 -13.88 -0.39
C GLY A 391 -45.73 -14.79 -1.38
N ASN A 392 -46.43 -15.73 -1.98
CA ASN A 392 -45.93 -16.62 -3.04
C ASN A 392 -46.42 -16.20 -4.44
N ALA A 393 -46.75 -14.92 -4.59
CA ALA A 393 -47.29 -14.41 -5.84
C ALA A 393 -46.30 -14.47 -7.00
N ARG A 394 -46.78 -14.73 -8.20
CA ARG A 394 -45.95 -14.82 -9.41
C ARG A 394 -46.51 -13.88 -10.47
N VAL A 395 -45.67 -13.00 -10.98
CA VAL A 395 -45.95 -12.06 -12.04
C VAL A 395 -44.96 -12.31 -13.18
N PHE A 396 -45.45 -12.64 -14.36
CA PHE A 396 -44.62 -13.01 -15.50
C PHE A 396 -45.22 -12.64 -16.85
N GLY A 397 -44.49 -12.87 -17.93
CA GLY A 397 -44.88 -12.41 -19.28
C GLY A 397 -44.86 -10.90 -19.39
N TYR A 398 -45.68 -10.32 -20.29
CA TYR A 398 -45.79 -8.86 -20.50
C TYR A 398 -46.79 -8.20 -19.51
N THR A 399 -46.72 -8.59 -18.26
CA THR A 399 -47.67 -8.17 -17.23
C THR A 399 -47.27 -6.87 -16.55
N ASN A 400 -48.23 -5.97 -16.35
CA ASN A 400 -48.06 -4.68 -15.69
C ASN A 400 -48.87 -4.60 -14.39
N ILE A 401 -48.19 -4.42 -13.26
CA ILE A 401 -48.78 -4.18 -11.94
C ILE A 401 -48.49 -2.74 -11.54
N THR A 402 -49.50 -1.93 -11.36
CA THR A 402 -49.32 -0.46 -11.24
C THR A 402 -50.36 0.17 -10.26
N GLY A 403 -50.18 1.44 -9.95
CA GLY A 403 -51.01 2.17 -8.98
C GLY A 403 -50.82 1.62 -7.57
N ASN A 404 -51.91 1.43 -6.82
CA ASN A 404 -51.92 0.80 -5.50
C ASN A 404 -52.21 -0.70 -5.57
N ALA A 405 -52.03 -1.35 -6.73
CA ALA A 405 -52.35 -2.76 -6.91
C ALA A 405 -51.60 -3.67 -5.91
N ASN A 406 -52.27 -4.68 -5.42
CA ASN A 406 -51.73 -5.64 -4.48
C ASN A 406 -51.93 -7.06 -5.02
N VAL A 407 -50.83 -7.76 -5.31
CA VAL A 407 -50.84 -9.16 -5.76
C VAL A 407 -50.23 -9.98 -4.65
N THR A 408 -51.04 -10.80 -4.02
CA THR A 408 -50.66 -11.50 -2.76
C THR A 408 -50.89 -13.00 -2.80
N ASP A 409 -50.48 -13.67 -1.74
CA ASP A 409 -50.70 -15.09 -1.50
C ASP A 409 -50.10 -15.99 -2.60
N ASN A 410 -50.88 -16.80 -3.25
CA ASN A 410 -50.47 -17.68 -4.34
C ASN A 410 -50.92 -17.20 -5.71
N ALA A 411 -51.22 -15.88 -5.85
CA ALA A 411 -51.72 -15.33 -7.09
C ALA A 411 -50.72 -15.50 -8.23
N LYS A 412 -51.24 -15.83 -9.42
CA LYS A 412 -50.45 -15.89 -10.64
C LYS A 412 -51.07 -14.88 -11.63
N VAL A 413 -50.24 -13.95 -12.11
CA VAL A 413 -50.64 -12.94 -13.11
C VAL A 413 -49.68 -13.05 -14.29
N SER A 414 -50.26 -13.32 -15.46
CA SER A 414 -49.47 -13.52 -16.69
C SER A 414 -50.25 -13.06 -17.94
N ASP A 415 -49.60 -13.13 -19.06
CA ASP A 415 -50.21 -13.04 -20.39
C ASP A 415 -50.86 -11.67 -20.74
N ASN A 416 -50.02 -10.62 -20.76
CA ASN A 416 -50.42 -9.25 -21.16
C ASN A 416 -51.48 -8.59 -20.26
N VAL A 417 -51.57 -8.97 -19.00
CA VAL A 417 -52.53 -8.40 -18.06
C VAL A 417 -52.00 -7.11 -17.44
N LYS A 418 -52.87 -6.12 -17.35
CA LYS A 418 -52.64 -4.90 -16.56
C LYS A 418 -53.50 -4.95 -15.29
N VAL A 419 -52.88 -4.95 -14.14
CA VAL A 419 -53.54 -4.85 -12.84
C VAL A 419 -53.27 -3.44 -12.28
N THR A 420 -54.34 -2.69 -12.08
CA THR A 420 -54.24 -1.32 -11.57
C THR A 420 -55.05 -1.21 -10.28
N GLY A 421 -54.43 -0.82 -9.19
CA GLY A 421 -55.11 -0.47 -7.95
C GLY A 421 -55.45 1.02 -7.91
N ARG A 422 -56.60 1.37 -7.36
CA ARG A 422 -57.03 2.78 -7.14
C ARG A 422 -56.47 3.29 -5.81
#